data_b2bdc7d9c61ac729a0012d1e7e5f271b
#
_entry.id   b2bdc7d9c61ac729a0012d1e7e5f271b
#
_cell.length_a   1.000
_cell.length_b   1.000
_cell.length_c   1.000
_cell.angle_alpha   90.00
_cell.angle_beta   90.00
_cell.angle_gamma   90.00
#
_symmetry.space_group_name_H-M   'P 1'
#
loop_
_entity.id
_entity.type
_entity.pdbx_description
1 polymer ?
#
loop_
_entity_poly.entity_id
_entity_poly.type
_entity_poly.pdbx_seq_one_letter_code
_entity_poly.pdbx_strand_id
1 'polypeptide(L)'
;MRISRPVLALTCVLLATGAVARGQQPKYGVSVKVSKNAVLAKATTYSWIVSQPSPINSTDALIVEAVDRELAARGFTKVDAKASQVLATYGALQRTDVDVKAGKDGARPERPVGTLIVDLRDPATREPVFRVRMDTPVDLAGDKAKTQIDAAVAAMFAKYPSRDAAKQ
;
A
#
# COMPACT_ATOMS: atom_id res chain seq x y z
N MET A 1 -67.30 33.25 -27.94
CA MET A 1 -67.02 32.35 -26.76
C MET A 1 -65.92 31.40 -27.19
N ARG A 2 -64.67 31.75 -26.89
CA ARG A 2 -63.45 30.94 -27.26
C ARG A 2 -62.84 30.39 -25.99
N ILE A 3 -62.84 29.06 -25.87
CA ILE A 3 -62.29 28.33 -24.75
C ILE A 3 -60.85 27.99 -25.07
N SER A 4 -59.91 28.65 -24.35
CA SER A 4 -58.49 28.36 -24.43
C SER A 4 -58.15 27.17 -23.57
N ARG A 5 -57.53 26.14 -24.15
CA ARG A 5 -56.95 24.97 -23.44
C ARG A 5 -55.56 25.29 -22.98
N PRO A 6 -55.20 25.03 -21.70
CA PRO A 6 -53.79 25.10 -21.28
C PRO A 6 -53.05 23.84 -21.69
N VAL A 7 -51.91 24.04 -22.32
CA VAL A 7 -50.92 22.97 -22.62
C VAL A 7 -50.12 22.71 -21.37
N LEU A 8 -50.27 21.51 -20.84
CA LEU A 8 -49.50 21.01 -19.68
C LEU A 8 -48.12 20.53 -20.20
N ALA A 9 -47.09 21.32 -19.95
CA ALA A 9 -45.71 20.93 -20.24
C ALA A 9 -45.21 19.97 -19.17
N LEU A 10 -45.03 18.69 -19.54
CA LEU A 10 -44.48 17.64 -18.69
C LEU A 10 -42.94 17.73 -18.75
N THR A 11 -42.35 18.32 -17.70
CA THR A 11 -40.91 18.43 -17.57
C THR A 11 -40.35 17.10 -17.03
N CYS A 12 -39.77 16.27 -17.89
CA CYS A 12 -39.01 15.07 -17.48
C CYS A 12 -37.68 15.47 -16.85
N VAL A 13 -37.60 15.39 -15.54
CA VAL A 13 -36.32 15.48 -14.82
C VAL A 13 -35.60 14.15 -14.95
N LEU A 14 -34.57 14.11 -15.81
CA LEU A 14 -33.62 12.99 -15.89
C LEU A 14 -32.71 13.03 -14.67
N LEU A 15 -32.98 12.19 -13.69
CA LEU A 15 -32.07 11.86 -12.58
C LEU A 15 -30.91 11.02 -13.16
N ALA A 16 -29.79 11.69 -13.47
CA ALA A 16 -28.54 11.02 -13.76
C ALA A 16 -28.01 10.39 -12.46
N THR A 17 -28.33 9.13 -12.23
CA THR A 17 -27.66 8.31 -11.20
C THR A 17 -26.22 8.09 -11.62
N GLY A 18 -25.32 8.92 -11.11
CA GLY A 18 -23.87 8.73 -11.23
C GLY A 18 -23.49 7.41 -10.56
N ALA A 19 -23.25 6.38 -11.34
CA ALA A 19 -22.64 5.15 -10.87
C ALA A 19 -21.23 5.50 -10.40
N VAL A 20 -21.03 5.55 -9.09
CA VAL A 20 -19.70 5.62 -8.48
C VAL A 20 -19.00 4.30 -8.84
N ALA A 21 -18.18 4.33 -9.87
CA ALA A 21 -17.31 3.23 -10.21
C ALA A 21 -16.39 2.99 -9.00
N ARG A 22 -16.73 2.00 -8.18
CA ARG A 22 -15.79 1.44 -7.19
C ARG A 22 -14.63 0.89 -8.01
N GLY A 23 -13.57 1.67 -8.13
CA GLY A 23 -12.34 1.23 -8.75
C GLY A 23 -11.88 -0.05 -8.07
N GLN A 24 -11.93 -1.17 -8.80
CA GLN A 24 -11.31 -2.40 -8.34
C GLN A 24 -9.82 -2.09 -8.14
N GLN A 25 -9.34 -2.27 -6.91
CA GLN A 25 -7.91 -2.15 -6.65
C GLN A 25 -7.18 -3.12 -7.57
N PRO A 26 -6.08 -2.68 -8.19
CA PRO A 26 -5.31 -3.57 -9.04
C PRO A 26 -4.93 -4.83 -8.25
N LYS A 27 -5.08 -5.99 -8.84
CA LYS A 27 -4.76 -7.29 -8.23
C LYS A 27 -3.31 -7.35 -7.73
N TYR A 28 -2.43 -6.61 -8.41
CA TYR A 28 -1.01 -6.45 -8.08
C TYR A 28 -0.65 -4.97 -8.13
N GLY A 29 0.37 -4.59 -7.37
CA GLY A 29 0.91 -3.23 -7.36
C GLY A 29 1.01 -2.62 -5.97
N VAL A 30 1.29 -1.33 -5.94
CA VAL A 30 1.52 -0.57 -4.71
C VAL A 30 0.29 0.24 -4.36
N SER A 31 -0.18 0.12 -3.12
CA SER A 31 -1.18 0.99 -2.53
C SER A 31 -0.60 1.72 -1.32
N VAL A 32 -0.98 2.98 -1.14
CA VAL A 32 -0.45 3.86 -0.08
C VAL A 32 -1.59 4.51 0.66
N LYS A 33 -1.45 4.58 1.99
CA LYS A 33 -2.28 5.41 2.86
C LYS A 33 -1.35 6.31 3.68
N VAL A 34 -1.59 7.60 3.62
CA VAL A 34 -0.88 8.61 4.42
C VAL A 34 -1.90 9.28 5.31
N SER A 35 -1.62 9.31 6.61
CA SER A 35 -2.44 10.08 7.54
C SER A 35 -2.06 11.56 7.44
N LYS A 36 -3.05 12.45 7.54
CA LYS A 36 -2.82 13.89 7.67
C LYS A 36 -2.29 14.22 9.07
N ASN A 37 -1.16 13.65 9.43
CA ASN A 37 -0.55 13.83 10.76
C ASN A 37 0.78 14.56 10.61
N ALA A 38 0.95 15.62 11.40
CA ALA A 38 2.17 16.43 11.46
C ALA A 38 3.43 15.64 11.90
N VAL A 39 3.27 14.46 12.51
CA VAL A 39 4.36 13.58 12.93
C VAL A 39 5.22 13.18 11.75
N LEU A 40 4.63 12.69 10.67
CA LEU A 40 5.38 12.23 9.51
C LEU A 40 6.19 13.35 8.84
N ALA A 41 5.62 14.56 8.78
CA ALA A 41 6.28 15.73 8.17
C ALA A 41 7.56 16.16 8.89
N LYS A 42 7.63 15.90 10.20
CA LYS A 42 8.72 16.34 11.08
C LYS A 42 9.69 15.21 11.45
N ALA A 43 9.27 13.96 11.27
CA ALA A 43 10.04 12.81 11.70
C ALA A 43 11.34 12.67 10.92
N THR A 44 12.42 12.48 11.67
CA THR A 44 13.77 12.21 11.15
C THR A 44 14.41 11.00 11.81
N THR A 45 13.74 10.41 12.83
CA THR A 45 14.25 9.23 13.52
C THR A 45 13.19 8.15 13.59
N TYR A 46 13.64 6.90 13.53
CA TYR A 46 12.77 5.74 13.64
C TYR A 46 13.41 4.62 14.47
N SER A 47 12.58 3.73 14.96
CA SER A 47 12.99 2.45 15.53
C SER A 47 12.07 1.35 15.03
N TRP A 48 12.55 0.13 15.02
CA TRP A 48 11.74 -1.04 14.74
C TRP A 48 10.94 -1.47 15.98
N ILE A 49 9.70 -1.88 15.75
CA ILE A 49 8.90 -2.63 16.73
C ILE A 49 8.61 -4.02 16.17
N VAL A 50 8.04 -4.89 17.03
CA VAL A 50 7.68 -6.25 16.64
C VAL A 50 6.88 -6.24 15.33
N SER A 51 7.37 -7.00 14.37
CA SER A 51 6.80 -7.16 13.04
C SER A 51 6.14 -8.54 12.92
N GLN A 52 5.27 -8.71 11.94
CA GLN A 52 4.79 -10.03 11.55
C GLN A 52 5.82 -10.65 10.60
N PRO A 53 6.57 -11.68 11.06
CA PRO A 53 7.64 -12.27 10.26
C PRO A 53 7.10 -12.87 8.97
N SER A 54 8.01 -12.96 7.99
CA SER A 54 7.73 -13.66 6.75
C SER A 54 7.53 -15.15 6.97
N PRO A 55 6.63 -15.81 6.22
CA PRO A 55 6.58 -17.27 6.18
C PRO A 55 7.89 -17.92 5.74
N ILE A 56 8.78 -17.13 5.12
CA ILE A 56 10.11 -17.54 4.67
C ILE A 56 11.14 -16.80 5.52
N ASN A 57 11.65 -17.46 6.58
CA ASN A 57 12.55 -16.84 7.56
C ASN A 57 13.77 -16.12 6.96
N SER A 58 14.31 -16.62 5.84
CA SER A 58 15.47 -16.01 5.17
C SER A 58 15.18 -14.63 4.57
N THR A 59 13.92 -14.23 4.44
CA THR A 59 13.55 -12.95 3.83
C THR A 59 13.39 -11.81 4.83
N ASP A 60 13.26 -12.10 6.12
CA ASP A 60 13.04 -11.07 7.15
C ASP A 60 14.19 -10.08 7.24
N ALA A 61 15.42 -10.57 7.29
CA ALA A 61 16.61 -9.72 7.31
C ALA A 61 16.72 -8.86 6.03
N LEU A 62 16.40 -9.44 4.88
CA LEU A 62 16.39 -8.73 3.59
C LEU A 62 15.35 -7.61 3.54
N ILE A 63 14.16 -7.85 4.11
CA ILE A 63 13.10 -6.83 4.19
C ILE A 63 13.55 -5.69 5.08
N VAL A 64 14.09 -5.99 6.28
CA VAL A 64 14.57 -4.97 7.21
C VAL A 64 15.69 -4.15 6.58
N GLU A 65 16.69 -4.80 5.96
CA GLU A 65 17.80 -4.13 5.29
C GLU A 65 17.31 -3.20 4.17
N ALA A 66 16.38 -3.67 3.34
CA ALA A 66 15.83 -2.88 2.23
C ALA A 66 15.05 -1.65 2.74
N VAL A 67 14.23 -1.82 3.78
CA VAL A 67 13.46 -0.72 4.38
C VAL A 67 14.39 0.27 5.08
N ASP A 68 15.39 -0.20 5.83
CA ASP A 68 16.40 0.66 6.48
C ASP A 68 17.11 1.54 5.46
N ARG A 69 17.51 0.97 4.32
CA ARG A 69 18.14 1.70 3.22
C ARG A 69 17.23 2.78 2.63
N GLU A 70 15.95 2.46 2.40
CA GLU A 70 14.99 3.41 1.84
C GLU A 70 14.62 4.53 2.83
N LEU A 71 14.57 4.24 4.13
CA LEU A 71 14.38 5.25 5.16
C LEU A 71 15.60 6.16 5.29
N ALA A 72 16.82 5.59 5.27
CA ALA A 72 18.05 6.37 5.28
C ALA A 72 18.16 7.31 4.08
N ALA A 73 17.79 6.85 2.87
CA ALA A 73 17.76 7.68 1.66
C ALA A 73 16.80 8.88 1.77
N ARG A 74 15.82 8.80 2.68
CA ARG A 74 14.86 9.88 2.98
C ARG A 74 15.25 10.71 4.21
N GLY A 75 16.45 10.50 4.72
CA GLY A 75 17.00 11.25 5.85
C GLY A 75 16.49 10.82 7.21
N PHE A 76 16.01 9.57 7.33
CA PHE A 76 15.73 8.98 8.63
C PHE A 76 16.99 8.34 9.22
N THR A 77 17.14 8.49 10.53
CA THR A 77 18.18 7.83 11.32
C THR A 77 17.54 6.80 12.26
N LYS A 78 18.10 5.60 12.26
CA LYS A 78 17.70 4.54 13.19
C LYS A 78 18.22 4.85 14.58
N VAL A 79 17.33 4.80 15.57
CA VAL A 79 17.63 5.09 16.98
C VAL A 79 16.92 4.10 17.89
N ASP A 80 17.19 4.18 19.19
CA ASP A 80 16.45 3.40 20.18
C ASP A 80 14.97 3.84 20.25
N ALA A 81 14.11 2.92 20.68
CA ALA A 81 12.66 3.12 20.70
C ALA A 81 12.21 4.35 21.48
N LYS A 82 12.92 4.68 22.57
CA LYS A 82 12.62 5.85 23.39
C LYS A 82 12.91 7.21 22.71
N ALA A 83 13.84 7.22 21.76
CA ALA A 83 14.26 8.41 21.03
C ALA A 83 13.62 8.52 19.64
N SER A 84 12.86 7.52 19.23
CA SER A 84 12.28 7.47 17.90
C SER A 84 11.02 8.34 17.78
N GLN A 85 10.93 9.05 16.68
CA GLN A 85 9.78 9.89 16.32
C GLN A 85 8.70 9.13 15.56
N VAL A 86 9.07 8.01 14.93
CA VAL A 86 8.13 7.05 14.34
C VAL A 86 8.61 5.63 14.59
N LEU A 87 7.66 4.70 14.61
CA LEU A 87 7.90 3.27 14.80
C LEU A 87 7.70 2.55 13.48
N ALA A 88 8.73 1.88 12.99
CA ALA A 88 8.66 1.05 11.80
C ALA A 88 8.21 -0.36 12.15
N THR A 89 7.35 -0.94 11.33
CA THR A 89 6.97 -2.35 11.38
C THR A 89 6.65 -2.84 9.96
N TYR A 90 6.73 -4.14 9.76
CA TYR A 90 6.30 -4.74 8.51
C TYR A 90 5.45 -6.00 8.77
N GLY A 91 4.69 -6.39 7.77
CA GLY A 91 4.02 -7.68 7.69
C GLY A 91 4.26 -8.29 6.31
N ALA A 92 4.69 -9.53 6.28
CA ALA A 92 4.91 -10.27 5.05
C ALA A 92 3.99 -11.50 5.02
N LEU A 93 3.28 -11.68 3.90
CA LEU A 93 2.34 -12.76 3.68
C LEU A 93 2.61 -13.38 2.30
N GLN A 94 2.30 -14.66 2.18
CA GLN A 94 2.31 -15.35 0.88
C GLN A 94 0.96 -16.02 0.68
N ARG A 95 0.46 -15.94 -0.56
CA ARG A 95 -0.72 -16.67 -1.00
C ARG A 95 -0.51 -17.25 -2.39
N THR A 96 -1.32 -18.21 -2.75
CA THR A 96 -1.38 -18.72 -4.12
C THR A 96 -2.62 -18.13 -4.80
N ASP A 97 -2.40 -17.40 -5.89
CA ASP A 97 -3.47 -16.96 -6.77
C ASP A 97 -3.68 -17.98 -7.88
N VAL A 98 -4.94 -18.32 -8.12
CA VAL A 98 -5.34 -19.21 -9.21
C VAL A 98 -5.95 -18.37 -10.31
N ASP A 99 -5.48 -18.53 -11.55
CA ASP A 99 -6.13 -17.91 -12.69
C ASP A 99 -7.43 -18.65 -13.01
N VAL A 100 -8.56 -17.99 -12.72
CA VAL A 100 -9.89 -18.57 -12.95
C VAL A 100 -10.30 -18.58 -14.43
N LYS A 101 -9.57 -17.85 -15.29
CA LYS A 101 -9.72 -17.96 -16.73
C LYS A 101 -9.01 -19.23 -17.17
N ALA A 102 -9.79 -20.29 -17.36
CA ALA A 102 -9.25 -21.56 -17.82
C ALA A 102 -8.45 -21.36 -19.11
N GLY A 103 -7.24 -21.89 -19.14
CA GLY A 103 -6.50 -22.09 -20.38
C GLY A 103 -7.28 -23.02 -21.33
N LYS A 104 -6.88 -23.06 -22.59
CA LYS A 104 -7.51 -23.95 -23.62
C LYS A 104 -7.59 -25.40 -23.19
N ASP A 105 -6.72 -25.81 -22.26
CA ASP A 105 -6.61 -27.19 -21.77
C ASP A 105 -7.32 -27.41 -20.41
N GLY A 106 -8.14 -26.45 -19.95
CA GLY A 106 -8.78 -26.51 -18.64
C GLY A 106 -7.81 -26.32 -17.45
N ALA A 107 -6.52 -26.15 -17.69
CA ALA A 107 -5.53 -25.89 -16.66
C ALA A 107 -5.76 -24.52 -16.03
N ARG A 108 -5.66 -24.47 -14.71
CA ARG A 108 -5.72 -23.23 -13.92
C ARG A 108 -4.34 -22.96 -13.34
N PRO A 109 -3.51 -22.16 -14.02
CA PRO A 109 -2.16 -21.90 -13.54
C PRO A 109 -2.20 -21.23 -12.17
N GLU A 110 -1.46 -21.81 -11.24
CA GLU A 110 -1.23 -21.28 -9.92
C GLU A 110 -0.02 -20.34 -9.94
N ARG A 111 -0.12 -19.25 -9.18
CA ARG A 111 0.95 -18.27 -9.08
C ARG A 111 1.14 -17.84 -7.64
N PRO A 112 2.35 -18.02 -7.06
CA PRO A 112 2.66 -17.51 -5.75
C PRO A 112 2.68 -15.97 -5.80
N VAL A 113 2.03 -15.35 -4.82
CA VAL A 113 1.95 -13.90 -4.66
C VAL A 113 2.41 -13.53 -3.27
N GLY A 114 3.41 -12.67 -3.19
CA GLY A 114 3.85 -12.01 -1.95
C GLY A 114 3.03 -10.75 -1.69
N THR A 115 2.68 -10.56 -0.44
CA THR A 115 2.16 -9.29 0.08
C THR A 115 3.15 -8.78 1.10
N LEU A 116 3.68 -7.58 0.88
CA LEU A 116 4.50 -6.85 1.85
C LEU A 116 3.75 -5.59 2.27
N ILE A 117 3.66 -5.36 3.57
CA ILE A 117 3.10 -4.14 4.17
C ILE A 117 4.19 -3.53 5.01
N VAL A 118 4.45 -2.23 4.85
CA VAL A 118 5.34 -1.46 5.73
C VAL A 118 4.54 -0.32 6.33
N ASP A 119 4.61 -0.19 7.65
CA ASP A 119 3.98 0.90 8.40
C ASP A 119 5.04 1.74 9.09
N LEU A 120 4.88 3.06 9.04
CA LEU A 120 5.43 3.96 10.02
C LEU A 120 4.28 4.41 10.93
N ARG A 121 4.46 4.27 12.23
CA ARG A 121 3.42 4.53 13.24
C ARG A 121 3.83 5.65 14.17
N ASP A 122 2.86 6.40 14.63
CA ASP A 122 3.03 7.36 15.73
C ASP A 122 3.37 6.60 17.03
N PRO A 123 4.45 6.96 17.75
CA PRO A 123 4.82 6.28 19.00
C PRO A 123 3.78 6.38 20.10
N ALA A 124 3.04 7.51 20.17
CA ALA A 124 2.06 7.78 21.21
C ALA A 124 0.75 7.04 20.99
N THR A 125 0.21 7.10 19.76
CA THR A 125 -1.11 6.52 19.44
C THR A 125 -1.03 5.11 18.86
N ARG A 126 0.16 4.70 18.38
CA ARG A 126 0.37 3.47 17.62
C ARG A 126 -0.36 3.42 16.27
N GLU A 127 -1.05 4.48 15.89
CA GLU A 127 -1.73 4.58 14.62
C GLU A 127 -0.73 4.71 13.44
N PRO A 128 -1.01 4.09 12.30
CA PRO A 128 -0.15 4.23 11.13
C PRO A 128 -0.28 5.65 10.55
N VAL A 129 0.84 6.37 10.51
CA VAL A 129 0.96 7.68 9.84
C VAL A 129 1.34 7.54 8.37
N PHE A 130 2.02 6.46 8.03
CA PHE A 130 2.30 6.03 6.66
C PHE A 130 2.14 4.52 6.60
N ARG A 131 1.35 4.06 5.65
CA ARG A 131 1.21 2.63 5.33
C ARG A 131 1.36 2.44 3.85
N VAL A 132 2.24 1.56 3.46
CA VAL A 132 2.38 1.12 2.07
C VAL A 132 2.24 -0.39 2.00
N ARG A 133 1.51 -0.86 1.00
CA ARG A 133 1.30 -2.27 0.72
C ARG A 133 1.65 -2.55 -0.73
N MET A 134 2.35 -3.63 -0.97
CA MET A 134 2.61 -4.18 -2.29
C MET A 134 2.15 -5.62 -2.38
N ASP A 135 1.43 -5.93 -3.45
CA ASP A 135 1.10 -7.28 -3.86
C ASP A 135 1.80 -7.55 -5.19
N THR A 136 2.59 -8.60 -5.28
CA THR A 136 3.32 -8.95 -6.50
C THR A 136 3.52 -10.45 -6.62
N PRO A 137 3.48 -11.02 -7.83
CA PRO A 137 3.99 -12.37 -8.06
C PRO A 137 5.43 -12.46 -7.59
N VAL A 138 5.77 -13.54 -6.87
CA VAL A 138 7.10 -13.73 -6.30
C VAL A 138 7.71 -15.06 -6.72
N ASP A 139 9.02 -15.02 -6.96
CA ASP A 139 9.90 -16.18 -7.04
C ASP A 139 11.06 -15.93 -6.07
N LEU A 140 10.86 -16.31 -4.81
CA LEU A 140 11.82 -16.06 -3.74
C LEU A 140 12.85 -17.22 -3.62
N ALA A 141 13.06 -17.98 -4.69
CA ALA A 141 14.04 -19.04 -4.70
C ALA A 141 15.46 -18.49 -4.85
N GLY A 142 16.37 -18.91 -3.97
CA GLY A 142 17.79 -18.59 -4.04
C GLY A 142 18.10 -17.10 -4.07
N ASP A 143 19.07 -16.71 -4.91
CA ASP A 143 19.60 -15.34 -5.00
C ASP A 143 18.62 -14.31 -5.52
N LYS A 144 17.50 -14.73 -6.09
CA LYS A 144 16.47 -13.82 -6.61
C LYS A 144 15.71 -13.09 -5.51
N ALA A 145 15.63 -13.68 -4.31
CA ALA A 145 14.88 -13.11 -3.19
C ALA A 145 15.34 -11.69 -2.86
N LYS A 146 16.64 -11.46 -2.73
CA LYS A 146 17.18 -10.13 -2.43
C LYS A 146 16.80 -9.11 -3.49
N THR A 147 17.02 -9.42 -4.76
CA THR A 147 16.72 -8.51 -5.87
C THR A 147 15.22 -8.17 -5.93
N GLN A 148 14.35 -9.14 -5.72
CA GLN A 148 12.90 -8.92 -5.74
C GLN A 148 12.43 -8.09 -4.55
N ILE A 149 12.95 -8.36 -3.34
CA ILE A 149 12.62 -7.59 -2.14
C ILE A 149 13.13 -6.15 -2.29
N ASP A 150 14.35 -5.94 -2.73
CA ASP A 150 14.92 -4.61 -2.96
C ASP A 150 14.07 -3.80 -3.96
N ALA A 151 13.70 -4.40 -5.09
CA ALA A 151 12.85 -3.76 -6.09
C ALA A 151 11.44 -3.47 -5.55
N ALA A 152 10.86 -4.38 -4.79
CA ALA A 152 9.54 -4.21 -4.18
C ALA A 152 9.54 -3.04 -3.19
N VAL A 153 10.50 -3.02 -2.26
CA VAL A 153 10.61 -1.97 -1.25
C VAL A 153 10.90 -0.61 -1.89
N ALA A 154 11.80 -0.55 -2.88
CA ALA A 154 12.06 0.69 -3.63
C ALA A 154 10.79 1.22 -4.31
N ALA A 155 9.99 0.35 -4.97
CA ALA A 155 8.73 0.74 -5.59
C ALA A 155 7.69 1.23 -4.56
N MET A 156 7.65 0.62 -3.37
CA MET A 156 6.79 1.04 -2.27
C MET A 156 7.17 2.44 -1.77
N PHE A 157 8.45 2.67 -1.53
CA PHE A 157 8.96 3.95 -1.03
C PHE A 157 9.03 5.05 -2.09
N ALA A 158 8.98 4.73 -3.38
CA ALA A 158 8.76 5.71 -4.43
C ALA A 158 7.41 6.46 -4.27
N LYS A 159 6.48 5.91 -3.52
CA LYS A 159 5.19 6.54 -3.15
C LYS A 159 5.23 7.27 -1.81
N TYR A 160 6.40 7.33 -1.14
CA TYR A 160 6.54 8.10 0.09
C TYR A 160 6.32 9.59 -0.22
N PRO A 161 5.46 10.29 0.57
CA PRO A 161 5.19 11.70 0.31
C PRO A 161 6.46 12.56 0.48
N SER A 162 6.62 13.57 -0.36
CA SER A 162 7.64 14.58 -0.10
C SER A 162 7.35 15.26 1.24
N ARG A 163 8.40 15.74 1.93
CA ARG A 163 8.23 16.44 3.22
C ARG A 163 7.30 17.65 3.12
N ASP A 164 7.23 18.29 1.96
CA ASP A 164 6.34 19.44 1.74
C ASP A 164 4.89 19.00 1.54
N ALA A 165 4.64 17.86 0.90
CA ALA A 165 3.30 17.30 0.75
C ALA A 165 2.73 16.75 2.07
N ALA A 166 3.57 16.37 3.02
CA ALA A 166 3.15 15.87 4.33
C ALA A 166 2.73 17.00 5.31
N LYS A 167 2.94 18.28 4.93
CA LYS A 167 2.54 19.46 5.73
C LYS A 167 1.14 19.97 5.39
N GLN A 168 0.51 19.49 4.34
CA GLN A 168 -0.85 19.82 3.89
C GLN A 168 -1.87 18.81 4.42
#